data_0362e1f300c1e9b5db988f3a7e7a2f36
#
_entry.id   0362e1f300c1e9b5db988f3a7e7a2f36
#
_cell.length_a   1.000
_cell.length_b   1.000
_cell.length_c   1.000
_cell.angle_alpha   90.00
_cell.angle_beta   90.00
_cell.angle_gamma   90.00
#
_symmetry.space_group_name_H-M   'P 1'
#
loop_
_entity.id
_entity.type
_entity.pdbx_description
1 polymer ?
#
loop_
_entity_poly.entity_id
_entity_poly.type
_entity_poly.pdbx_seq_one_letter_code
_entity_poly.pdbx_strand_id
1 'polypeptide(L)'
;ASTLALTVGTAALPAGPARAADTITAADQPYVSYYRLDELHAAGLTGEGVTIAIIDGEVDTKTPELSSATITDKTPCTVTSSPFARTHGTAVASVIGADEYGVAPSATILSYRSSLSGQGDVSGDDCRGDFGVRKDSYASLANHAMNDGATIINMSVSSDDRDVFLKWA
;
A
#
# COMPACT_ATOMS: atom_id res chain seq x y z
N ALA A 1 32.76 -2.17 -64.73
CA ALA A 1 32.08 -1.47 -63.60
C ALA A 1 31.98 -2.42 -62.42
N SER A 2 32.82 -2.24 -61.35
CA SER A 2 32.78 -3.05 -60.15
C SER A 2 32.08 -2.25 -59.05
N THR A 3 30.94 -2.74 -58.60
CA THR A 3 30.17 -2.17 -57.48
C THR A 3 30.71 -2.72 -56.17
N LEU A 4 31.21 -1.84 -55.31
CA LEU A 4 31.68 -2.15 -53.97
C LEU A 4 30.45 -2.04 -53.01
N ALA A 5 30.01 -3.15 -52.40
CA ALA A 5 28.97 -3.13 -51.42
C ALA A 5 29.56 -2.87 -50.02
N LEU A 6 29.17 -1.76 -49.40
CA LEU A 6 29.55 -1.39 -48.04
C LEU A 6 28.56 -2.02 -47.05
N THR A 7 28.99 -3.03 -46.31
CA THR A 7 28.18 -3.61 -45.20
C THR A 7 28.44 -2.81 -43.94
N VAL A 8 27.42 -2.08 -43.46
CA VAL A 8 27.43 -1.40 -42.15
C VAL A 8 27.06 -2.44 -41.10
N GLY A 9 28.04 -2.90 -40.35
CA GLY A 9 27.80 -3.75 -39.18
C GLY A 9 27.27 -2.92 -38.00
N THR A 10 26.06 -3.15 -37.59
CA THR A 10 25.52 -2.62 -36.31
C THR A 10 26.13 -3.39 -35.15
N ALA A 11 27.07 -2.78 -34.45
CA ALA A 11 27.56 -3.30 -33.18
C ALA A 11 26.46 -3.12 -32.10
N ALA A 12 25.85 -4.21 -31.63
CA ALA A 12 25.01 -4.18 -30.48
C ALA A 12 25.88 -3.91 -29.23
N LEU A 13 25.61 -2.81 -28.54
CA LEU A 13 26.22 -2.53 -27.25
C LEU A 13 25.74 -3.60 -26.24
N PRO A 14 26.65 -4.16 -25.43
CA PRO A 14 26.22 -5.08 -24.37
C PRO A 14 25.29 -4.34 -23.42
N ALA A 15 24.10 -4.90 -23.18
CA ALA A 15 23.21 -4.43 -22.11
C ALA A 15 23.99 -4.54 -20.80
N GLY A 16 24.16 -3.42 -20.11
CA GLY A 16 24.73 -3.42 -18.76
C GLY A 16 23.92 -4.32 -17.84
N PRO A 17 24.50 -4.83 -16.74
CA PRO A 17 23.77 -5.64 -15.80
C PRO A 17 22.53 -4.87 -15.36
N ALA A 18 21.36 -5.54 -15.40
CA ALA A 18 20.14 -4.99 -14.85
C ALA A 18 20.43 -4.69 -13.36
N ARG A 19 20.34 -3.41 -12.99
CA ARG A 19 20.47 -3.02 -11.59
C ARG A 19 19.30 -3.65 -10.87
N ALA A 20 19.55 -4.45 -9.84
CA ALA A 20 18.50 -4.86 -8.92
C ALA A 20 17.80 -3.59 -8.42
N ALA A 21 16.47 -3.57 -8.39
CA ALA A 21 15.77 -2.46 -7.77
C ALA A 21 16.32 -2.32 -6.35
N ASP A 22 16.72 -1.09 -5.97
CA ASP A 22 17.22 -0.84 -4.63
C ASP A 22 16.08 -1.17 -3.66
N THR A 23 16.22 -2.25 -2.92
CA THR A 23 15.26 -2.67 -1.89
C THR A 23 15.45 -1.78 -0.67
N ILE A 24 14.37 -1.26 -0.12
CA ILE A 24 14.40 -0.48 1.12
C ILE A 24 14.71 -1.42 2.28
N THR A 25 15.69 -1.05 3.09
CA THR A 25 16.12 -1.84 4.25
C THR A 25 15.80 -1.11 5.57
N ALA A 26 15.93 -1.81 6.69
CA ALA A 26 15.78 -1.21 8.02
C ALA A 26 16.75 -0.03 8.25
N ALA A 27 17.94 -0.06 7.65
CA ALA A 27 18.93 1.02 7.77
C ALA A 27 18.49 2.32 7.05
N ASP A 28 17.61 2.21 6.06
CA ASP A 28 17.04 3.35 5.33
C ASP A 28 15.87 3.99 6.08
N GLN A 29 15.44 3.39 7.20
CA GLN A 29 14.26 3.79 7.96
C GLN A 29 14.64 4.26 9.37
N PRO A 30 14.88 5.57 9.58
CA PRO A 30 15.34 6.11 10.87
C PRO A 30 14.44 5.77 12.06
N TYR A 31 13.14 5.57 11.84
CA TYR A 31 12.20 5.24 12.91
C TYR A 31 12.46 3.85 13.52
N VAL A 32 13.04 2.92 12.76
CA VAL A 32 13.35 1.56 13.24
C VAL A 32 14.27 1.64 14.44
N SER A 33 15.37 2.36 14.31
CA SER A 33 16.32 2.57 15.42
C SER A 33 15.77 3.51 16.49
N TYR A 34 15.04 4.56 16.10
CA TYR A 34 14.45 5.53 17.04
C TYR A 34 13.46 4.87 18.00
N TYR A 35 12.59 4.01 17.51
CA TYR A 35 11.61 3.27 18.31
C TYR A 35 12.12 1.91 18.79
N ARG A 36 13.35 1.52 18.45
CA ARG A 36 13.97 0.25 18.82
C ARG A 36 13.11 -0.95 18.38
N LEU A 37 12.62 -0.91 17.13
CA LEU A 37 11.73 -1.96 16.62
C LEU A 37 12.41 -3.32 16.57
N ASP A 38 13.71 -3.38 16.31
CA ASP A 38 14.52 -4.59 16.35
C ASP A 38 14.46 -5.30 17.72
N GLU A 39 14.53 -4.54 18.80
CA GLU A 39 14.42 -5.09 20.16
C GLU A 39 12.98 -5.54 20.47
N LEU A 40 11.97 -4.80 20.02
CA LEU A 40 10.57 -5.19 20.19
C LEU A 40 10.27 -6.49 19.43
N HIS A 41 10.73 -6.60 18.19
CA HIS A 41 10.56 -7.82 17.38
C HIS A 41 11.32 -9.00 17.98
N ALA A 42 12.54 -8.79 18.46
CA ALA A 42 13.30 -9.84 19.15
C ALA A 42 12.61 -10.33 20.44
N ALA A 43 11.81 -9.46 21.08
CA ALA A 43 10.97 -9.82 22.22
C ALA A 43 9.63 -10.49 21.83
N GLY A 44 9.40 -10.74 20.51
CA GLY A 44 8.18 -11.37 19.99
C GLY A 44 7.02 -10.40 19.76
N LEU A 45 7.24 -9.08 19.87
CA LEU A 45 6.20 -8.07 19.64
C LEU A 45 6.17 -7.69 18.14
N THR A 46 5.70 -8.62 17.30
CA THR A 46 5.67 -8.50 15.84
C THR A 46 4.30 -8.22 15.26
N GLY A 47 3.27 -8.06 16.10
CA GLY A 47 1.88 -7.91 15.66
C GLY A 47 1.17 -9.23 15.33
N GLU A 48 1.73 -10.38 15.69
CA GLU A 48 1.06 -11.67 15.51
C GLU A 48 -0.30 -11.69 16.22
N GLY A 49 -1.34 -12.14 15.50
CA GLY A 49 -2.73 -12.14 15.99
C GLY A 49 -3.43 -10.80 15.94
N VAL A 50 -2.77 -9.72 15.51
CA VAL A 50 -3.37 -8.40 15.33
C VAL A 50 -3.90 -8.26 13.90
N THR A 51 -5.12 -7.75 13.74
CA THR A 51 -5.69 -7.38 12.43
C THR A 51 -5.72 -5.87 12.28
N ILE A 52 -5.02 -5.36 11.28
CA ILE A 52 -4.89 -3.92 11.00
C ILE A 52 -5.58 -3.63 9.67
N ALA A 53 -6.54 -2.71 9.66
CA ALA A 53 -7.11 -2.19 8.43
C ALA A 53 -6.33 -0.95 7.95
N ILE A 54 -6.08 -0.87 6.65
CA ILE A 54 -5.55 0.31 5.97
C ILE A 54 -6.64 0.84 5.05
N ILE A 55 -7.10 2.07 5.26
CA ILE A 55 -8.02 2.77 4.37
C ILE A 55 -7.23 3.82 3.61
N ASP A 56 -6.86 3.52 2.37
CA ASP A 56 -5.92 4.31 1.56
C ASP A 56 -6.12 4.06 0.06
N GLY A 57 -5.11 4.27 -0.77
CA GLY A 57 -5.05 3.79 -2.14
C GLY A 57 -4.79 2.28 -2.22
N GLU A 58 -4.71 1.78 -3.44
CA GLU A 58 -4.34 0.39 -3.71
C GLU A 58 -2.96 0.04 -3.14
N VAL A 59 -2.82 -1.13 -2.52
CA VAL A 59 -1.53 -1.65 -2.08
C VAL A 59 -0.96 -2.58 -3.16
N ASP A 60 0.25 -2.30 -3.64
CA ASP A 60 0.99 -3.21 -4.50
C ASP A 60 1.71 -4.27 -3.66
N THR A 61 1.07 -5.42 -3.51
CA THR A 61 1.63 -6.54 -2.74
C THR A 61 2.79 -7.27 -3.44
N LYS A 62 3.18 -6.82 -4.65
CA LYS A 62 4.29 -7.41 -5.41
C LYS A 62 5.62 -6.73 -5.14
N THR A 63 5.64 -5.68 -4.35
CA THR A 63 6.89 -5.04 -3.94
C THR A 63 7.72 -6.01 -3.07
N PRO A 64 9.04 -6.04 -3.21
CA PRO A 64 9.89 -6.93 -2.42
C PRO A 64 9.66 -6.82 -0.92
N GLU A 65 9.44 -5.60 -0.42
CA GLU A 65 9.26 -5.26 1.00
C GLU A 65 8.00 -5.89 1.62
N LEU A 66 6.99 -6.18 0.79
CA LEU A 66 5.71 -6.76 1.22
C LEU A 66 5.57 -8.24 0.87
N SER A 67 6.63 -8.88 0.39
CA SER A 67 6.57 -10.26 -0.11
C SER A 67 6.19 -11.30 0.96
N SER A 68 6.48 -11.03 2.24
CA SER A 68 6.13 -11.87 3.39
C SER A 68 4.85 -11.41 4.12
N ALA A 69 4.36 -10.20 3.83
CA ALA A 69 3.23 -9.62 4.52
C ALA A 69 1.90 -10.32 4.18
N THR A 70 1.08 -10.55 5.19
CA THR A 70 -0.28 -11.09 5.02
C THR A 70 -1.25 -9.94 4.72
N ILE A 71 -1.50 -9.67 3.43
CA ILE A 71 -2.35 -8.56 2.99
C ILE A 71 -3.53 -9.09 2.17
N THR A 72 -4.74 -8.64 2.50
CA THR A 72 -5.96 -8.97 1.75
C THR A 72 -6.70 -7.68 1.39
N ASP A 73 -7.00 -7.49 0.10
CA ASP A 73 -7.87 -6.42 -0.38
C ASP A 73 -9.33 -6.77 -0.06
N LYS A 74 -9.98 -5.92 0.70
CA LYS A 74 -11.37 -6.04 1.17
C LYS A 74 -12.26 -4.90 0.67
N THR A 75 -11.83 -4.19 -0.36
CA THR A 75 -12.60 -3.09 -0.95
C THR A 75 -13.99 -3.58 -1.41
N PRO A 76 -15.09 -3.00 -0.92
CA PRO A 76 -16.44 -3.54 -1.14
C PRO A 76 -17.03 -3.25 -2.54
N CYS A 77 -16.29 -2.53 -3.38
CA CYS A 77 -16.73 -2.14 -4.73
C CYS A 77 -15.50 -1.85 -5.60
N THR A 78 -15.72 -1.57 -6.87
CA THR A 78 -14.64 -1.29 -7.81
C THR A 78 -14.06 0.11 -7.61
N VAL A 79 -12.85 0.21 -7.09
CA VAL A 79 -12.07 1.46 -6.99
C VAL A 79 -10.75 1.28 -7.73
N THR A 80 -10.51 2.15 -8.71
CA THR A 80 -9.24 2.23 -9.44
C THR A 80 -8.41 3.35 -8.83
N SER A 81 -7.31 2.99 -8.20
CA SER A 81 -6.38 3.96 -7.63
C SER A 81 -5.50 4.57 -8.70
N SER A 82 -5.26 5.87 -8.60
CA SER A 82 -4.25 6.57 -9.38
C SER A 82 -2.84 6.03 -9.05
N PRO A 83 -1.84 6.27 -9.89
CA PRO A 83 -0.45 5.89 -9.58
C PRO A 83 0.04 6.49 -8.26
N PHE A 84 -0.37 7.73 -7.94
CA PHE A 84 -0.02 8.38 -6.69
C PHE A 84 -0.64 7.66 -5.48
N ALA A 85 -1.96 7.41 -5.51
CA ALA A 85 -2.66 6.74 -4.44
C ALA A 85 -2.12 5.31 -4.22
N ARG A 86 -1.79 4.59 -5.31
CA ARG A 86 -1.16 3.28 -5.22
C ARG A 86 0.23 3.33 -4.56
N THR A 87 1.06 4.31 -4.95
CA THR A 87 2.36 4.50 -4.31
C THR A 87 2.21 4.82 -2.83
N HIS A 88 1.25 5.70 -2.47
CA HIS A 88 0.98 6.08 -1.09
C HIS A 88 0.48 4.90 -0.26
N GLY A 89 -0.56 4.18 -0.71
CA GLY A 89 -1.09 3.01 -0.01
C GLY A 89 -0.06 1.90 0.17
N THR A 90 0.81 1.69 -0.85
CA THR A 90 1.92 0.73 -0.75
C THR A 90 2.94 1.16 0.28
N ALA A 91 3.32 2.44 0.32
CA ALA A 91 4.26 2.96 1.32
C ALA A 91 3.69 2.85 2.74
N VAL A 92 2.41 3.18 2.95
CA VAL A 92 1.72 3.00 4.24
C VAL A 92 1.73 1.53 4.67
N ALA A 93 1.40 0.62 3.75
CA ALA A 93 1.43 -0.82 4.03
C ALA A 93 2.84 -1.31 4.39
N SER A 94 3.88 -0.78 3.73
CA SER A 94 5.27 -1.15 4.00
C SER A 94 5.73 -0.70 5.39
N VAL A 95 5.36 0.51 5.83
CA VAL A 95 5.66 0.97 7.20
C VAL A 95 5.00 0.08 8.25
N ILE A 96 3.86 -0.52 7.94
CA ILE A 96 3.15 -1.42 8.87
C ILE A 96 3.72 -2.84 8.81
N GLY A 97 3.85 -3.42 7.61
CA GLY A 97 4.00 -4.86 7.44
C GLY A 97 5.24 -5.33 6.69
N ALA A 98 6.20 -4.45 6.36
CA ALA A 98 7.44 -4.90 5.74
C ALA A 98 8.24 -5.79 6.70
N ASP A 99 8.85 -6.83 6.18
CA ASP A 99 9.58 -7.84 6.96
C ASP A 99 10.73 -7.22 7.77
N GLU A 100 11.55 -6.36 7.13
CA GLU A 100 12.75 -5.81 7.76
C GLU A 100 12.49 -4.57 8.63
N TYR A 101 11.47 -3.76 8.29
CA TYR A 101 11.28 -2.46 8.92
C TYR A 101 9.84 -2.14 9.31
N GLY A 102 8.90 -3.03 9.03
CA GLY A 102 7.50 -2.85 9.42
C GLY A 102 7.33 -2.79 10.93
N VAL A 103 6.40 -1.98 11.40
CA VAL A 103 6.08 -1.87 12.83
C VAL A 103 5.47 -3.17 13.36
N ALA A 104 4.69 -3.86 12.53
CA ALA A 104 3.96 -5.09 12.87
C ALA A 104 4.05 -6.11 11.72
N PRO A 105 5.24 -6.67 11.44
CA PRO A 105 5.48 -7.51 10.25
C PRO A 105 4.67 -8.81 10.24
N SER A 106 4.20 -9.28 11.40
CA SER A 106 3.38 -10.49 11.50
C SER A 106 1.87 -10.22 11.62
N ALA A 107 1.44 -8.96 11.50
CA ALA A 107 0.02 -8.63 11.55
C ALA A 107 -0.71 -9.06 10.25
N THR A 108 -2.02 -9.34 10.39
CA THR A 108 -2.90 -9.45 9.23
C THR A 108 -3.35 -8.06 8.79
N ILE A 109 -3.11 -7.70 7.54
CA ILE A 109 -3.48 -6.41 6.97
C ILE A 109 -4.69 -6.58 6.05
N LEU A 110 -5.74 -5.81 6.32
CA LEU A 110 -6.91 -5.67 5.45
C LEU A 110 -6.82 -4.32 4.76
N SER A 111 -6.68 -4.30 3.43
CA SER A 111 -6.62 -3.04 2.69
C SER A 111 -7.98 -2.69 2.09
N TYR A 112 -8.35 -1.42 2.17
CA TYR A 112 -9.58 -0.86 1.63
C TYR A 112 -9.24 0.36 0.81
N ARG A 113 -9.60 0.34 -0.48
CA ARG A 113 -9.35 1.47 -1.38
C ARG A 113 -10.43 2.53 -1.20
N SER A 114 -10.01 3.75 -0.95
CA SER A 114 -10.87 4.93 -0.95
C SER A 114 -10.62 5.78 -2.18
N SER A 115 -11.68 6.30 -2.79
CA SER A 115 -11.56 7.24 -3.91
C SER A 115 -11.53 8.71 -3.49
N LEU A 116 -11.52 8.98 -2.19
CA LEU A 116 -11.61 10.35 -1.66
C LEU A 116 -10.27 11.09 -1.61
N SER A 117 -9.22 10.50 -2.15
CA SER A 117 -7.88 11.10 -2.14
C SER A 117 -7.74 12.36 -3.00
N GLY A 118 -8.71 12.67 -3.87
CA GLY A 118 -8.64 13.79 -4.80
C GLY A 118 -7.49 13.68 -5.82
N GLN A 119 -6.83 12.53 -5.90
CA GLN A 119 -5.61 12.30 -6.67
C GLN A 119 -5.86 11.56 -7.99
N GLY A 120 -7.10 11.61 -8.51
CA GLY A 120 -7.45 10.97 -9.77
C GLY A 120 -7.92 9.53 -9.65
N ASP A 121 -8.32 9.11 -8.46
CA ASP A 121 -8.96 7.80 -8.24
C ASP A 121 -10.36 7.78 -8.86
N VAL A 122 -10.77 6.63 -9.34
CA VAL A 122 -12.07 6.43 -9.99
C VAL A 122 -12.85 5.33 -9.29
N SER A 123 -14.07 5.66 -8.85
CA SER A 123 -15.01 4.68 -8.31
C SER A 123 -15.97 4.19 -9.38
N GLY A 124 -16.19 2.89 -9.42
CA GLY A 124 -17.22 2.27 -10.24
C GLY A 124 -18.64 2.63 -9.79
N ASP A 125 -19.61 2.38 -10.67
CA ASP A 125 -21.03 2.58 -10.35
C ASP A 125 -21.51 1.65 -9.23
N ASP A 126 -20.86 0.49 -9.05
CA ASP A 126 -21.12 -0.46 -7.96
C ASP A 126 -20.74 0.07 -6.58
N CYS A 127 -19.97 1.18 -6.51
CA CYS A 127 -19.69 1.91 -5.26
C CYS A 127 -20.87 2.77 -4.77
N ARG A 128 -21.90 2.94 -5.58
CA ARG A 128 -23.14 3.60 -5.14
C ARG A 128 -23.92 2.66 -4.24
N GLY A 129 -24.07 3.04 -3.00
CA GLY A 129 -24.90 2.32 -2.03
C GLY A 129 -26.32 2.90 -1.97
N ASP A 130 -27.16 2.26 -1.16
CA ASP A 130 -28.51 2.70 -0.92
C ASP A 130 -28.55 4.06 -0.20
N PHE A 131 -29.60 4.83 -0.43
CA PHE A 131 -29.83 6.15 0.19
C PHE A 131 -28.71 7.17 -0.02
N GLY A 132 -27.91 7.03 -1.10
CA GLY A 132 -26.84 7.97 -1.44
C GLY A 132 -25.56 7.78 -0.62
N VAL A 133 -25.47 6.76 0.20
CA VAL A 133 -24.22 6.41 0.91
C VAL A 133 -23.28 5.72 -0.05
N ARG A 134 -22.03 6.18 -0.10
CA ARG A 134 -21.00 5.53 -0.92
C ARG A 134 -20.32 4.42 -0.14
N LYS A 135 -20.17 3.25 -0.78
CA LYS A 135 -19.47 2.08 -0.17
C LYS A 135 -17.98 2.33 0.05
N ASP A 136 -17.36 3.18 -0.77
CA ASP A 136 -15.95 3.58 -0.71
C ASP A 136 -15.70 4.87 0.08
N SER A 137 -16.71 5.36 0.83
CA SER A 137 -16.51 6.45 1.79
C SER A 137 -15.73 5.96 3.02
N TYR A 138 -14.97 6.85 3.67
CA TYR A 138 -14.19 6.51 4.87
C TYR A 138 -15.05 5.87 5.95
N ALA A 139 -16.24 6.42 6.22
CA ALA A 139 -17.17 5.87 7.21
C ALA A 139 -17.66 4.47 6.85
N SER A 140 -17.97 4.23 5.58
CA SER A 140 -18.38 2.91 5.11
C SER A 140 -17.23 1.90 5.20
N LEU A 141 -16.04 2.27 4.75
CA LEU A 141 -14.86 1.40 4.77
C LEU A 141 -14.42 1.08 6.21
N ALA A 142 -14.50 2.04 7.12
CA ALA A 142 -14.20 1.78 8.52
C ALA A 142 -15.23 0.83 9.17
N ASN A 143 -16.52 0.93 8.82
CA ASN A 143 -17.53 -0.05 9.24
C ASN A 143 -17.22 -1.45 8.68
N HIS A 144 -16.82 -1.56 7.41
CA HIS A 144 -16.39 -2.82 6.83
C HIS A 144 -15.17 -3.39 7.58
N ALA A 145 -14.18 -2.55 7.85
CA ALA A 145 -12.97 -2.95 8.58
C ALA A 145 -13.29 -3.53 9.96
N MET A 146 -14.15 -2.87 10.72
CA MET A 146 -14.59 -3.37 12.05
C MET A 146 -15.35 -4.69 11.93
N ASN A 147 -16.26 -4.82 10.96
CA ASN A 147 -17.02 -6.03 10.74
C ASN A 147 -16.14 -7.20 10.27
N ASP A 148 -15.04 -6.91 9.56
CA ASP A 148 -14.05 -7.89 9.14
C ASP A 148 -13.03 -8.23 10.24
N GLY A 149 -13.19 -7.66 11.44
CA GLY A 149 -12.41 -7.99 12.63
C GLY A 149 -11.14 -7.17 12.82
N ALA A 150 -10.98 -6.03 12.12
CA ALA A 150 -9.88 -5.14 12.39
C ALA A 150 -9.96 -4.54 13.79
N THR A 151 -8.87 -4.62 14.53
CA THR A 151 -8.73 -4.04 15.87
C THR A 151 -8.02 -2.69 15.84
N ILE A 152 -7.32 -2.40 14.75
CA ILE A 152 -6.64 -1.14 14.48
C ILE A 152 -7.05 -0.68 13.08
N ILE A 153 -7.37 0.60 12.92
CA ILE A 153 -7.64 1.21 11.61
C ILE A 153 -6.65 2.34 11.38
N ASN A 154 -5.85 2.21 10.32
CA ASN A 154 -4.97 3.28 9.84
C ASN A 154 -5.67 4.02 8.69
N MET A 155 -5.72 5.33 8.79
CA MET A 155 -6.20 6.25 7.75
C MET A 155 -5.15 7.35 7.58
N SER A 156 -4.12 7.10 6.77
CA SER A 156 -3.04 8.06 6.49
C SER A 156 -3.44 9.06 5.40
N VAL A 157 -4.63 9.60 5.51
CA VAL A 157 -5.25 10.51 4.57
C VAL A 157 -5.74 11.77 5.29
N SER A 158 -5.77 12.89 4.59
CA SER A 158 -6.36 14.13 5.09
C SER A 158 -7.72 14.36 4.44
N SER A 159 -8.69 14.82 5.24
CA SER A 159 -9.98 15.27 4.75
C SER A 159 -10.34 16.59 5.41
N ASP A 160 -10.92 17.52 4.65
CA ASP A 160 -11.48 18.76 5.18
C ASP A 160 -12.82 18.51 5.90
N ASP A 161 -13.40 17.32 5.75
CA ASP A 161 -14.65 16.93 6.40
C ASP A 161 -14.39 16.44 7.83
N ARG A 162 -14.28 17.38 8.76
CA ARG A 162 -14.11 17.12 10.19
C ARG A 162 -15.25 16.30 10.79
N ASP A 163 -16.46 16.42 10.24
CA ASP A 163 -17.64 15.73 10.78
C ASP A 163 -17.58 14.21 10.59
N VAL A 164 -16.86 13.74 9.59
CA VAL A 164 -16.65 12.31 9.37
C VAL A 164 -15.84 11.71 10.52
N PHE A 165 -14.80 12.38 10.98
CA PHE A 165 -13.93 11.87 12.04
C PHE A 165 -14.51 12.07 13.46
N LEU A 166 -15.24 13.16 13.70
CA LEU A 166 -15.83 13.44 15.02
C LEU A 166 -17.00 12.51 15.39
N LYS A 167 -17.64 11.88 14.42
CA LYS A 167 -18.70 10.88 14.68
C LYS A 167 -18.16 9.52 15.10
N TRP A 168 -16.86 9.32 15.05
CA TRP A 168 -16.17 8.06 15.34
C TRP A 168 -15.42 8.05 16.66
N ALA A 169 -15.14 9.22 17.22
CA ALA A 169 -14.53 9.39 18.53
C ALA A 169 -15.58 9.42 19.65
#